data_b7ef6679fd00c76a3eaa5f4505430466
#
_entry.id   b7ef6679fd00c76a3eaa5f4505430466
#
_cell.length_a   1.000
_cell.length_b   1.000
_cell.length_c   1.000
_cell.angle_alpha   90.00
_cell.angle_beta   90.00
_cell.angle_gamma   90.00
#
_symmetry.space_group_name_H-M   'P 1'
#
loop_
_entity.id
_entity.type
_entity.pdbx_description
1 polymer ?
#
loop_
_entity_poly.entity_id
_entity_poly.type
_entity_poly.pdbx_seq_one_letter_code
_entity_poly.pdbx_strand_id
1 'polypeptide(L)'
;MTFKKDQLTVHIFETRTQMGLAAAEDIAACMKKLLSEKDTINMCFAAAPSQNDVLESLLSMPLPWECVNAFHMDEYVGLKKEDKQSFGYYLDEHIFKKVPFKAVYYVADYGLDYAKCLEENPFDIMCLGIGENGHIAFNDPGVADFSDPLRIKLAKLDDVCRMQQVHDGCFPTFDDVPEYAYTLTVPQMVSAKYMFCVVPAATKADAVYNTLNLDVTDQCPATILRTHENAFLYCDADSAAKLPKEV
;
A
#
# COMPACT_ATOMS: atom_id res chain seq x y z
N MET A 1 0.73 -20.59 6.86
CA MET A 1 -0.49 -21.14 6.20
C MET A 1 -0.73 -20.38 4.91
N THR A 2 -1.20 -21.06 3.84
CA THR A 2 -1.54 -20.38 2.56
C THR A 2 -2.86 -20.92 2.03
N PHE A 3 -3.76 -20.04 1.59
CA PHE A 3 -5.05 -20.41 0.99
C PHE A 3 -5.52 -19.31 0.01
N LYS A 4 -6.60 -19.59 -0.74
CA LYS A 4 -7.25 -18.59 -1.61
C LYS A 4 -8.62 -18.20 -1.07
N LYS A 5 -8.92 -16.89 -1.19
CA LYS A 5 -10.26 -16.35 -1.02
C LYS A 5 -10.63 -15.62 -2.31
N ASP A 6 -11.54 -16.17 -3.08
CA ASP A 6 -11.84 -15.76 -4.46
C ASP A 6 -10.54 -15.72 -5.29
N GLN A 7 -10.12 -14.57 -5.84
CA GLN A 7 -8.86 -14.45 -6.57
C GLN A 7 -7.65 -14.20 -5.65
N LEU A 8 -7.88 -13.67 -4.43
CA LEU A 8 -6.83 -13.28 -3.48
C LEU A 8 -6.10 -14.49 -2.91
N THR A 9 -4.78 -14.52 -3.02
CA THR A 9 -3.94 -15.50 -2.31
C THR A 9 -3.56 -14.93 -0.94
N VAL A 10 -3.84 -15.67 0.13
CA VAL A 10 -3.60 -15.26 1.51
C VAL A 10 -2.49 -16.08 2.11
N HIS A 11 -1.49 -15.43 2.68
CA HIS A 11 -0.37 -16.02 3.40
C HIS A 11 -0.38 -15.58 4.85
N ILE A 12 -0.37 -16.53 5.80
CA ILE A 12 -0.31 -16.27 7.24
C ILE A 12 0.97 -16.85 7.81
N PHE A 13 1.71 -16.01 8.52
CA PHE A 13 2.99 -16.34 9.16
C PHE A 13 2.88 -16.22 10.69
N GLU A 14 3.80 -16.83 11.41
CA GLU A 14 3.83 -16.76 12.87
C GLU A 14 4.26 -15.40 13.38
N THR A 15 5.17 -14.74 12.66
CA THR A 15 5.73 -13.44 13.07
C THR A 15 5.70 -12.43 11.93
N ARG A 16 5.66 -11.15 12.31
CA ARG A 16 5.76 -10.01 11.41
C ARG A 16 7.03 -10.06 10.55
N THR A 17 8.17 -10.44 11.13
CA THR A 17 9.45 -10.56 10.40
C THR A 17 9.41 -11.63 9.32
N GLN A 18 8.85 -12.82 9.63
CA GLN A 18 8.67 -13.88 8.63
C GLN A 18 7.75 -13.45 7.49
N MET A 19 6.66 -12.76 7.83
CA MET A 19 5.71 -12.20 6.88
C MET A 19 6.41 -11.19 5.94
N GLY A 20 7.15 -10.22 6.50
CA GLY A 20 7.85 -9.19 5.74
C GLY A 20 8.91 -9.78 4.81
N LEU A 21 9.68 -10.76 5.27
CA LEU A 21 10.68 -11.45 4.46
C LEU A 21 10.01 -12.21 3.28
N ALA A 22 8.98 -12.98 3.56
CA ALA A 22 8.28 -13.74 2.52
C ALA A 22 7.65 -12.81 1.46
N ALA A 23 7.01 -11.71 1.87
CA ALA A 23 6.48 -10.72 0.94
C ALA A 23 7.60 -10.09 0.09
N ALA A 24 8.76 -9.78 0.69
CA ALA A 24 9.90 -9.25 -0.03
C ALA A 24 10.49 -10.24 -1.06
N GLU A 25 10.57 -11.53 -0.71
CA GLU A 25 11.01 -12.59 -1.64
C GLU A 25 10.09 -12.71 -2.84
N ASP A 26 8.77 -12.69 -2.63
CA ASP A 26 7.79 -12.75 -3.71
C ASP A 26 7.81 -11.49 -4.58
N ILE A 27 7.94 -10.29 -3.99
CA ILE A 27 8.12 -9.03 -4.72
C ILE A 27 9.41 -9.10 -5.55
N ALA A 28 10.52 -9.53 -4.97
CA ALA A 28 11.80 -9.65 -5.66
C ALA A 28 11.74 -10.64 -6.84
N ALA A 29 11.04 -11.78 -6.67
CA ALA A 29 10.80 -12.73 -7.74
C ALA A 29 9.94 -12.13 -8.87
N CYS A 30 8.90 -11.37 -8.50
CA CYS A 30 8.05 -10.65 -9.45
C CYS A 30 8.85 -9.59 -10.24
N MET A 31 9.67 -8.78 -9.55
CA MET A 31 10.56 -7.81 -10.20
C MET A 31 11.47 -8.46 -11.24
N LYS A 32 12.15 -9.56 -10.87
CA LYS A 32 13.03 -10.31 -11.77
C LYS A 32 12.28 -10.87 -12.99
N LYS A 33 11.08 -11.42 -12.77
CA LYS A 33 10.22 -11.90 -13.85
C LYS A 33 9.87 -10.77 -14.82
N LEU A 34 9.37 -9.65 -14.33
CA LEU A 34 8.96 -8.52 -15.15
C LEU A 34 10.13 -7.90 -15.91
N LEU A 35 11.30 -7.77 -15.27
CA LEU A 35 12.51 -7.24 -15.90
C LEU A 35 13.18 -8.21 -16.89
N SER A 36 12.76 -9.48 -16.92
CA SER A 36 13.13 -10.38 -18.02
C SER A 36 12.31 -10.14 -19.29
N GLU A 37 11.21 -9.39 -19.19
CA GLU A 37 10.27 -9.10 -20.29
C GLU A 37 10.35 -7.64 -20.78
N LYS A 38 10.87 -6.72 -19.93
CA LYS A 38 10.96 -5.29 -20.23
C LYS A 38 12.09 -4.60 -19.47
N ASP A 39 12.59 -3.47 -19.99
CA ASP A 39 13.75 -2.77 -19.43
C ASP A 39 13.46 -1.96 -18.16
N THR A 40 12.21 -1.65 -17.87
CA THR A 40 11.82 -0.80 -16.74
C THR A 40 10.48 -1.23 -16.20
N ILE A 41 10.35 -1.24 -14.86
CA ILE A 41 9.08 -1.48 -14.15
C ILE A 41 8.68 -0.26 -13.32
N ASN A 42 7.37 -0.11 -13.11
CA ASN A 42 6.79 0.94 -12.30
C ASN A 42 6.24 0.34 -11.00
N MET A 43 6.78 0.74 -9.86
CA MET A 43 6.39 0.25 -8.55
C MET A 43 5.81 1.37 -7.70
N CYS A 44 4.66 1.12 -7.08
CA CYS A 44 4.05 2.02 -6.13
C CYS A 44 4.18 1.48 -4.70
N PHE A 45 4.52 2.35 -3.76
CA PHE A 45 4.80 2.00 -2.37
C PHE A 45 3.85 2.73 -1.42
N ALA A 46 3.35 2.04 -0.41
CA ALA A 46 2.66 2.65 0.71
C ALA A 46 3.67 3.15 1.74
N ALA A 47 3.39 4.31 2.32
CA ALA A 47 4.18 4.94 3.38
C ALA A 47 3.52 4.68 4.74
N ALA A 48 3.80 3.56 5.36
CA ALA A 48 3.22 3.21 6.66
C ALA A 48 4.14 2.26 7.44
N PRO A 49 4.12 2.30 8.80
CA PRO A 49 4.91 1.38 9.64
C PRO A 49 4.65 -0.11 9.37
N SER A 50 3.48 -0.45 8.82
CA SER A 50 3.16 -1.82 8.40
C SER A 50 4.09 -2.34 7.30
N GLN A 51 4.73 -1.46 6.52
CA GLN A 51 5.59 -1.80 5.39
C GLN A 51 7.07 -1.95 5.79
N ASN A 52 7.46 -1.57 7.01
CA ASN A 52 8.89 -1.48 7.38
C ASN A 52 9.65 -2.80 7.19
N ASP A 53 9.06 -3.92 7.62
CA ASP A 53 9.74 -5.23 7.54
C ASP A 53 9.96 -5.68 6.08
N VAL A 54 8.99 -5.43 5.20
CA VAL A 54 9.14 -5.76 3.77
C VAL A 54 10.13 -4.82 3.09
N LEU A 55 10.10 -3.52 3.39
CA LEU A 55 11.05 -2.55 2.82
C LEU A 55 12.48 -2.85 3.26
N GLU A 56 12.71 -3.13 4.55
CA GLU A 56 14.02 -3.51 5.08
C GLU A 56 14.53 -4.81 4.44
N SER A 57 13.66 -5.81 4.27
CA SER A 57 14.00 -7.06 3.61
C SER A 57 14.38 -6.84 2.15
N LEU A 58 13.63 -6.01 1.40
CA LEU A 58 13.94 -5.66 0.01
C LEU A 58 15.29 -4.95 -0.11
N LEU A 59 15.62 -4.04 0.81
CA LEU A 59 16.91 -3.35 0.83
C LEU A 59 18.10 -4.29 1.02
N SER A 60 17.90 -5.43 1.67
CA SER A 60 18.95 -6.45 1.87
C SER A 60 19.21 -7.32 0.64
N MET A 61 18.36 -7.24 -0.38
CA MET A 61 18.40 -8.08 -1.58
C MET A 61 19.13 -7.35 -2.73
N PRO A 62 19.94 -8.07 -3.55
CA PRO A 62 20.56 -7.50 -4.73
C PRO A 62 19.53 -7.38 -5.86
N LEU A 63 18.79 -6.26 -5.89
CA LEU A 63 17.75 -5.98 -6.87
C LEU A 63 18.19 -4.85 -7.82
N PRO A 64 17.78 -4.89 -9.10
CA PRO A 64 18.16 -3.89 -10.13
C PRO A 64 17.30 -2.63 -10.01
N TRP A 65 17.49 -1.86 -8.94
CA TRP A 65 16.71 -0.66 -8.63
C TRP A 65 16.82 0.43 -9.70
N GLU A 66 17.94 0.49 -10.43
CA GLU A 66 18.15 1.37 -11.58
C GLU A 66 17.19 1.11 -12.75
N CYS A 67 16.48 -0.01 -12.73
CA CYS A 67 15.44 -0.35 -13.69
C CYS A 67 14.02 -0.06 -13.16
N VAL A 68 13.87 0.57 -11.98
CA VAL A 68 12.60 0.79 -11.31
C VAL A 68 12.26 2.27 -11.25
N ASN A 69 11.09 2.65 -11.75
CA ASN A 69 10.45 3.92 -11.42
C ASN A 69 9.60 3.74 -10.17
N ALA A 70 9.85 4.55 -9.15
CA ALA A 70 9.18 4.49 -7.86
C ALA A 70 8.09 5.57 -7.75
N PHE A 71 6.95 5.18 -7.21
CA PHE A 71 5.77 6.01 -6.98
C PHE A 71 5.28 5.78 -5.55
N HIS A 72 4.45 6.68 -5.02
CA HIS A 72 3.66 6.41 -3.82
C HIS A 72 2.19 6.81 -4.03
N MET A 73 1.30 6.32 -3.16
CA MET A 73 -0.11 6.27 -3.45
C MET A 73 -0.92 7.45 -2.92
N ASP A 74 -0.36 8.21 -1.99
CA ASP A 74 -1.08 9.28 -1.29
C ASP A 74 -0.13 10.29 -0.67
N GLU A 75 -0.63 11.49 -0.37
CA GLU A 75 0.13 12.53 0.34
C GLU A 75 -0.83 13.56 0.95
N TYR A 76 -0.49 14.12 2.08
CA TYR A 76 -1.24 15.20 2.68
C TYR A 76 -1.19 16.47 1.86
N VAL A 77 -2.34 17.13 1.73
CA VAL A 77 -2.41 18.45 1.08
C VAL A 77 -1.66 19.49 1.92
N GLY A 78 -0.79 20.25 1.26
CA GLY A 78 -0.04 21.33 1.87
C GLY A 78 1.33 20.92 2.42
N LEU A 79 1.64 19.64 2.54
CA LEU A 79 2.98 19.20 2.89
C LEU A 79 3.87 19.10 1.65
N LYS A 80 5.15 19.43 1.85
CA LYS A 80 6.21 19.19 0.87
C LYS A 80 6.86 17.83 1.16
N LYS A 81 7.48 17.21 0.15
CA LYS A 81 8.17 15.92 0.33
C LYS A 81 9.32 15.95 1.35
N GLU A 82 9.84 17.14 1.69
CA GLU A 82 10.88 17.33 2.70
C GLU A 82 10.32 17.48 4.13
N ASP A 83 9.02 17.68 4.29
CA ASP A 83 8.38 17.79 5.60
C ASP A 83 8.37 16.42 6.29
N LYS A 84 8.80 16.36 7.54
CA LYS A 84 9.00 15.08 8.26
C LYS A 84 7.73 14.24 8.40
N GLN A 85 6.58 14.85 8.32
CA GLN A 85 5.27 14.21 8.38
C GLN A 85 4.77 13.75 7.01
N SER A 86 5.44 14.13 5.90
CA SER A 86 5.02 13.72 4.57
C SER A 86 5.34 12.25 4.31
N PHE A 87 4.53 11.61 3.49
CA PHE A 87 4.78 10.25 3.03
C PHE A 87 5.99 10.16 2.11
N GLY A 88 6.25 11.24 1.34
CA GLY A 88 7.47 11.36 0.56
C GLY A 88 8.72 11.29 1.44
N TYR A 89 8.76 12.04 2.57
CA TYR A 89 9.86 11.98 3.53
C TYR A 89 9.99 10.57 4.16
N TYR A 90 8.85 9.99 4.57
CA TYR A 90 8.84 8.64 5.13
C TYR A 90 9.51 7.62 4.19
N LEU A 91 9.14 7.64 2.91
CA LEU A 91 9.69 6.72 1.92
C LEU A 91 11.16 7.03 1.58
N ASP A 92 11.58 8.30 1.63
CA ASP A 92 12.99 8.68 1.52
C ASP A 92 13.83 8.00 2.60
N GLU A 93 13.36 8.05 3.86
CA GLU A 93 14.06 7.44 4.99
C GLU A 93 14.03 5.90 4.98
N HIS A 94 13.02 5.30 4.31
CA HIS A 94 12.86 3.84 4.35
C HIS A 94 13.34 3.14 3.08
N ILE A 95 13.27 3.77 1.90
CA ILE A 95 13.67 3.14 0.65
C ILE A 95 14.15 4.11 -0.46
N PHE A 96 13.47 5.25 -0.71
CA PHE A 96 13.66 6.04 -1.93
C PHE A 96 15.07 6.62 -2.08
N LYS A 97 15.72 7.01 -0.97
CA LYS A 97 17.11 7.50 -0.96
C LYS A 97 18.14 6.41 -0.63
N LYS A 98 17.70 5.18 -0.35
CA LYS A 98 18.62 4.10 0.04
C LYS A 98 19.09 3.24 -1.12
N VAL A 99 18.39 3.31 -2.25
CA VAL A 99 18.72 2.54 -3.45
C VAL A 99 18.63 3.44 -4.70
N PRO A 100 19.35 3.11 -5.78
CA PRO A 100 19.41 3.95 -6.98
C PRO A 100 18.21 3.72 -7.92
N PHE A 101 17.02 4.16 -7.53
CA PHE A 101 15.86 4.13 -8.43
C PHE A 101 16.15 4.88 -9.75
N LYS A 102 15.60 4.41 -10.85
CA LYS A 102 15.67 5.10 -12.15
C LYS A 102 15.04 6.48 -12.09
N ALA A 103 13.88 6.59 -11.45
CA ALA A 103 13.19 7.83 -11.14
C ALA A 103 12.30 7.64 -9.91
N VAL A 104 12.02 8.73 -9.17
CA VAL A 104 11.09 8.77 -8.05
C VAL A 104 10.09 9.88 -8.32
N TYR A 105 8.80 9.57 -8.21
CA TYR A 105 7.69 10.49 -8.44
C TYR A 105 6.94 10.72 -7.15
N TYR A 106 6.99 11.95 -6.61
CA TYR A 106 6.35 12.32 -5.35
C TYR A 106 5.01 12.99 -5.62
N VAL A 107 3.95 12.53 -4.98
CA VAL A 107 2.61 13.16 -5.07
C VAL A 107 2.65 14.64 -4.69
N ALA A 108 3.46 15.01 -3.68
CA ALA A 108 3.64 16.39 -3.25
C ALA A 108 4.14 17.35 -4.35
N ASP A 109 4.94 16.85 -5.32
CA ASP A 109 5.47 17.65 -6.42
C ASP A 109 4.43 17.94 -7.52
N TYR A 110 3.39 17.12 -7.62
CA TYR A 110 2.42 17.16 -8.71
C TYR A 110 0.98 17.47 -8.27
N GLY A 111 0.60 17.11 -7.03
CA GLY A 111 -0.81 17.17 -6.61
C GLY A 111 -1.71 16.37 -7.57
N LEU A 112 -2.81 16.96 -8.04
CA LEU A 112 -3.72 16.29 -9.00
C LEU A 112 -3.11 16.09 -10.40
N ASP A 113 -2.08 16.84 -10.78
CA ASP A 113 -1.35 16.64 -12.05
C ASP A 113 -0.55 15.32 -12.05
N TYR A 114 -0.40 14.65 -10.89
CA TYR A 114 0.16 13.30 -10.80
C TYR A 114 -0.57 12.30 -11.70
N ALA A 115 -1.85 12.56 -12.01
CA ALA A 115 -2.63 11.77 -12.96
C ALA A 115 -1.94 11.58 -14.32
N LYS A 116 -1.22 12.59 -14.81
CA LYS A 116 -0.47 12.52 -16.07
C LYS A 116 0.72 11.57 -15.98
N CYS A 117 1.44 11.62 -14.83
CA CYS A 117 2.53 10.68 -14.58
C CYS A 117 2.04 9.23 -14.54
N LEU A 118 0.86 9.01 -13.94
CA LEU A 118 0.23 7.68 -13.84
C LEU A 118 -0.26 7.16 -15.20
N GLU A 119 -0.71 8.03 -16.08
CA GLU A 119 -1.13 7.67 -17.43
C GLU A 119 0.05 7.19 -18.29
N GLU A 120 1.19 7.87 -18.18
CA GLU A 120 2.41 7.54 -18.90
C GLU A 120 3.13 6.31 -18.29
N ASN A 121 2.90 6.01 -17.02
CA ASN A 121 3.59 4.98 -16.27
C ASN A 121 2.60 4.01 -15.58
N PRO A 122 1.91 3.12 -16.30
CA PRO A 122 1.03 2.13 -15.71
C PRO A 122 1.80 1.23 -14.74
N PHE A 123 1.18 0.93 -13.58
CA PHE A 123 1.84 0.17 -12.52
C PHE A 123 2.02 -1.30 -12.86
N ASP A 124 3.21 -1.81 -12.59
CA ASP A 124 3.52 -3.23 -12.62
C ASP A 124 3.33 -3.87 -11.25
N ILE A 125 3.80 -3.22 -10.19
CA ILE A 125 3.76 -3.71 -8.82
C ILE A 125 3.19 -2.63 -7.89
N MET A 126 2.22 -3.03 -7.08
CA MET A 126 1.64 -2.23 -6.00
C MET A 126 1.99 -2.89 -4.66
N CYS A 127 2.74 -2.18 -3.81
CA CYS A 127 3.02 -2.56 -2.43
C CYS A 127 2.12 -1.72 -1.52
N LEU A 128 1.19 -2.35 -0.80
CA LEU A 128 0.18 -1.65 -0.02
C LEU A 128 -0.09 -2.31 1.33
N GLY A 129 -0.84 -1.62 2.17
CA GLY A 129 -1.39 -2.13 3.42
C GLY A 129 -2.90 -1.97 3.48
N ILE A 130 -3.49 -2.29 4.63
CA ILE A 130 -4.91 -2.08 4.94
C ILE A 130 -5.01 -1.26 6.23
N GLY A 131 -5.83 -0.22 6.22
CA GLY A 131 -6.15 0.56 7.40
C GLY A 131 -7.03 -0.19 8.41
N GLU A 132 -7.18 0.34 9.61
CA GLU A 132 -7.95 -0.33 10.69
C GLU A 132 -9.44 -0.48 10.37
N ASN A 133 -10.01 0.43 9.57
CA ASN A 133 -11.39 0.38 9.06
C ASN A 133 -11.52 -0.34 7.71
N GLY A 134 -10.46 -0.94 7.17
CA GLY A 134 -10.44 -1.62 5.87
C GLY A 134 -10.13 -0.71 4.67
N HIS A 135 -9.70 0.54 4.88
CA HIS A 135 -9.30 1.42 3.79
C HIS A 135 -8.00 0.95 3.10
N ILE A 136 -7.83 1.35 1.85
CA ILE A 136 -6.57 1.23 1.09
C ILE A 136 -6.20 2.61 0.54
N ALA A 137 -4.97 3.08 0.78
CA ALA A 137 -4.59 4.48 0.67
C ALA A 137 -5.63 5.35 1.44
N PHE A 138 -5.92 6.58 1.06
CA PHE A 138 -6.98 7.36 1.71
C PHE A 138 -8.37 7.12 1.05
N ASN A 139 -8.65 5.89 0.65
CA ASN A 139 -10.00 5.48 0.25
C ASN A 139 -10.72 4.83 1.44
N ASP A 140 -11.18 5.65 2.37
CA ASP A 140 -11.97 5.23 3.53
C ASP A 140 -13.39 4.78 3.13
N PRO A 141 -14.10 4.03 3.99
CA PRO A 141 -15.54 3.79 3.83
C PRO A 141 -16.28 5.11 3.59
N GLY A 142 -17.08 5.17 2.52
CA GLY A 142 -17.79 6.38 2.10
C GLY A 142 -16.98 7.37 1.24
N VAL A 143 -15.67 7.18 1.10
CA VAL A 143 -14.80 7.90 0.15
C VAL A 143 -14.41 7.01 -1.02
N ALA A 144 -14.28 5.72 -0.77
CA ALA A 144 -13.96 4.71 -1.78
C ALA A 144 -15.07 4.63 -2.83
N ASP A 145 -14.67 4.58 -4.10
CA ASP A 145 -15.54 4.31 -5.23
C ASP A 145 -14.81 3.33 -6.17
N PHE A 146 -15.39 2.14 -6.36
CA PHE A 146 -14.81 1.11 -7.23
C PHE A 146 -14.99 1.41 -8.73
N SER A 147 -15.72 2.47 -9.06
CA SER A 147 -15.95 2.95 -10.42
C SER A 147 -15.43 4.37 -10.65
N ASP A 148 -14.59 4.88 -9.74
CA ASP A 148 -14.05 6.24 -9.80
C ASP A 148 -13.33 6.47 -11.16
N PRO A 149 -13.74 7.45 -11.98
CA PRO A 149 -13.12 7.69 -13.28
C PRO A 149 -11.77 8.38 -13.20
N LEU A 150 -11.39 8.90 -12.02
CA LEU A 150 -10.13 9.58 -11.81
C LEU A 150 -9.00 8.57 -11.50
N ARG A 151 -7.76 9.00 -11.70
CA ARG A 151 -6.58 8.24 -11.29
C ARG A 151 -6.12 8.61 -9.88
N ILE A 152 -6.23 9.89 -9.54
CA ILE A 152 -5.93 10.48 -8.25
C ILE A 152 -7.02 11.49 -7.92
N LYS A 153 -7.39 11.60 -6.66
CA LYS A 153 -8.42 12.52 -6.18
C LYS A 153 -8.01 13.22 -4.90
N LEU A 154 -8.74 14.29 -4.56
CA LEU A 154 -8.69 14.92 -3.26
C LEU A 154 -9.68 14.18 -2.34
N ALA A 155 -9.18 13.58 -1.27
CA ALA A 155 -9.97 12.95 -0.23
C ALA A 155 -10.04 13.84 1.00
N LYS A 156 -11.24 13.97 1.58
CA LYS A 156 -11.38 14.51 2.94
C LYS A 156 -11.18 13.35 3.90
N LEU A 157 -10.26 13.53 4.84
CA LEU A 157 -9.95 12.51 5.84
C LEU A 157 -11.02 12.53 6.94
N ASP A 158 -11.53 11.35 7.29
CA ASP A 158 -12.43 11.24 8.43
C ASP A 158 -11.66 11.27 9.76
N ASP A 159 -12.39 11.40 10.87
CA ASP A 159 -11.79 11.53 12.19
C ASP A 159 -11.08 10.23 12.63
N VAL A 160 -11.54 9.07 12.18
CA VAL A 160 -10.92 7.77 12.49
C VAL A 160 -9.57 7.65 11.78
N CYS A 161 -9.54 7.98 10.49
CA CYS A 161 -8.32 7.99 9.70
C CYS A 161 -7.31 9.01 10.27
N ARG A 162 -7.74 10.23 10.60
CA ARG A 162 -6.87 11.24 11.21
C ARG A 162 -6.34 10.80 12.57
N MET A 163 -7.17 10.18 13.42
CA MET A 163 -6.74 9.66 14.70
C MET A 163 -5.73 8.51 14.55
N GLN A 164 -5.86 7.65 13.52
CA GLN A 164 -4.87 6.61 13.22
C GLN A 164 -3.49 7.22 12.97
N GLN A 165 -3.40 8.37 12.29
CA GLN A 165 -2.12 9.05 12.04
C GLN A 165 -1.44 9.55 13.33
N VAL A 166 -2.23 9.90 14.35
CA VAL A 166 -1.71 10.21 15.68
C VAL A 166 -1.24 8.94 16.39
N HIS A 167 -2.01 7.85 16.31
CA HIS A 167 -1.62 6.55 16.91
C HIS A 167 -0.35 5.98 16.26
N ASP A 168 -0.19 6.16 14.96
CA ASP A 168 1.01 5.73 14.21
C ASP A 168 2.22 6.66 14.47
N GLY A 169 2.03 7.75 15.24
CA GLY A 169 3.10 8.70 15.61
C GLY A 169 3.50 9.66 14.48
N CYS A 170 2.70 9.75 13.42
CA CYS A 170 2.97 10.66 12.29
C CYS A 170 2.75 12.12 12.69
N PHE A 171 1.79 12.39 13.57
CA PHE A 171 1.48 13.73 14.09
C PHE A 171 1.34 13.72 15.60
N PRO A 172 1.74 14.82 16.30
CA PRO A 172 1.65 14.87 17.76
C PRO A 172 0.21 14.98 18.28
N THR A 173 -0.68 15.66 17.56
CA THR A 173 -2.09 15.83 17.94
C THR A 173 -3.03 15.68 16.75
N PHE A 174 -4.31 15.46 17.03
CA PHE A 174 -5.36 15.37 16.00
C PHE A 174 -5.48 16.64 15.15
N ASP A 175 -5.34 17.81 15.77
CA ASP A 175 -5.47 19.10 15.09
C ASP A 175 -4.29 19.40 14.13
N ASP A 176 -3.16 18.71 14.34
CA ASP A 176 -2.00 18.82 13.44
C ASP A 176 -2.17 18.00 12.16
N VAL A 177 -3.06 17.00 12.14
CA VAL A 177 -3.31 16.15 10.97
C VAL A 177 -4.09 16.93 9.92
N PRO A 178 -3.61 17.06 8.68
CA PRO A 178 -4.36 17.72 7.61
C PRO A 178 -5.75 17.14 7.40
N GLU A 179 -6.70 17.96 6.99
CA GLU A 179 -8.08 17.53 6.71
C GLU A 179 -8.23 16.87 5.34
N TYR A 180 -7.27 17.10 4.44
CA TYR A 180 -7.32 16.62 3.06
C TYR A 180 -6.02 15.95 2.66
N ALA A 181 -6.15 14.92 1.83
CA ALA A 181 -5.02 14.26 1.19
C ALA A 181 -5.29 14.02 -0.31
N TYR A 182 -4.24 13.99 -1.10
CA TYR A 182 -4.27 13.40 -2.42
C TYR A 182 -4.16 11.88 -2.27
N THR A 183 -5.00 11.14 -2.99
CA THR A 183 -4.98 9.67 -2.95
C THR A 183 -5.24 9.08 -4.33
N LEU A 184 -4.51 8.03 -4.67
CA LEU A 184 -4.88 7.18 -5.80
C LEU A 184 -6.28 6.63 -5.59
N THR A 185 -7.08 6.56 -6.65
CA THR A 185 -8.39 5.93 -6.59
C THR A 185 -8.27 4.40 -6.55
N VAL A 186 -9.30 3.72 -6.09
CA VAL A 186 -9.32 2.26 -6.05
C VAL A 186 -9.10 1.66 -7.45
N PRO A 187 -9.80 2.11 -8.53
CA PRO A 187 -9.53 1.61 -9.89
C PRO A 187 -8.08 1.81 -10.35
N GLN A 188 -7.46 2.95 -10.02
CA GLN A 188 -6.05 3.18 -10.35
C GLN A 188 -5.13 2.21 -9.63
N MET A 189 -5.40 1.91 -8.35
CA MET A 189 -4.59 0.97 -7.58
C MET A 189 -4.71 -0.47 -8.11
N VAL A 190 -5.94 -0.94 -8.36
CA VAL A 190 -6.18 -2.31 -8.86
C VAL A 190 -5.85 -2.48 -10.33
N SER A 191 -5.50 -1.41 -11.06
CA SER A 191 -4.97 -1.52 -12.42
C SER A 191 -3.52 -2.02 -12.46
N ALA A 192 -2.82 -2.12 -11.32
CA ALA A 192 -1.48 -2.70 -11.23
C ALA A 192 -1.50 -4.18 -11.67
N LYS A 193 -0.42 -4.67 -12.29
CA LYS A 193 -0.35 -6.08 -12.71
C LYS A 193 -0.25 -7.06 -11.53
N TYR A 194 0.42 -6.65 -10.46
CA TYR A 194 0.62 -7.42 -9.23
C TYR A 194 0.40 -6.54 -8.02
N MET A 195 -0.29 -7.07 -7.01
CA MET A 195 -0.57 -6.37 -5.75
C MET A 195 -0.05 -7.21 -4.57
N PHE A 196 0.84 -6.63 -3.77
CA PHE A 196 1.38 -7.24 -2.56
C PHE A 196 0.91 -6.43 -1.36
N CYS A 197 -0.06 -6.97 -0.63
CA CYS A 197 -0.69 -6.32 0.51
C CYS A 197 -0.13 -6.90 1.81
N VAL A 198 0.57 -6.07 2.60
CA VAL A 198 1.26 -6.49 3.82
C VAL A 198 0.58 -5.88 5.04
N VAL A 199 0.06 -6.71 5.93
CA VAL A 199 -0.83 -6.29 7.01
C VAL A 199 -0.44 -6.97 8.34
N PRO A 200 0.52 -6.42 9.09
CA PRO A 200 0.86 -6.91 10.43
C PRO A 200 0.01 -6.28 11.53
N ALA A 201 0.10 -6.86 12.73
CA ALA A 201 -0.36 -6.36 14.02
C ALA A 201 -1.84 -6.59 14.34
N ALA A 202 -2.11 -6.75 15.64
CA ALA A 202 -3.43 -7.07 16.18
C ALA A 202 -4.50 -5.99 15.89
N THR A 203 -4.11 -4.72 15.75
CA THR A 203 -5.02 -3.62 15.41
C THR A 203 -5.67 -3.80 14.04
N LYS A 204 -5.08 -4.65 13.17
CA LYS A 204 -5.57 -4.95 11.83
C LYS A 204 -6.47 -6.19 11.76
N ALA A 205 -6.68 -6.91 12.88
CA ALA A 205 -7.40 -8.17 12.87
C ALA A 205 -8.86 -8.05 12.38
N ASP A 206 -9.55 -6.96 12.71
CA ASP A 206 -10.91 -6.71 12.21
C ASP A 206 -10.91 -6.40 10.70
N ALA A 207 -9.98 -5.56 10.25
CA ALA A 207 -9.86 -5.23 8.84
C ALA A 207 -9.52 -6.46 7.98
N VAL A 208 -8.60 -7.31 8.43
CA VAL A 208 -8.28 -8.58 7.76
C VAL A 208 -9.48 -9.51 7.73
N TYR A 209 -10.17 -9.68 8.88
CA TYR A 209 -11.39 -10.50 8.94
C TYR A 209 -12.47 -9.99 7.97
N ASN A 210 -12.74 -8.69 7.98
CA ASN A 210 -13.74 -8.05 7.12
C ASN A 210 -13.36 -8.16 5.62
N THR A 211 -12.09 -7.93 5.29
CA THR A 211 -11.59 -8.10 3.91
C THR A 211 -11.88 -9.49 3.35
N LEU A 212 -11.78 -10.52 4.18
CA LEU A 212 -11.93 -11.91 3.74
C LEU A 212 -13.37 -12.44 3.84
N ASN A 213 -14.25 -11.83 4.67
CA ASN A 213 -15.55 -12.40 4.98
C ASN A 213 -16.76 -11.56 4.55
N LEU A 214 -16.62 -10.25 4.40
CA LEU A 214 -17.70 -9.42 3.85
C LEU A 214 -17.85 -9.65 2.33
N ASP A 215 -18.99 -9.24 1.78
CA ASP A 215 -19.10 -9.09 0.34
C ASP A 215 -18.11 -8.03 -0.17
N VAL A 216 -17.77 -8.07 -1.46
CA VAL A 216 -16.91 -7.04 -2.07
C VAL A 216 -17.68 -5.72 -2.05
N THR A 217 -17.22 -4.76 -1.26
CA THR A 217 -17.94 -3.52 -0.97
C THR A 217 -17.00 -2.35 -0.68
N ASP A 218 -17.38 -1.16 -1.07
CA ASP A 218 -16.70 0.10 -0.76
C ASP A 218 -16.81 0.49 0.73
N GLN A 219 -17.68 -0.18 1.51
CA GLN A 219 -17.73 -0.04 2.97
C GLN A 219 -16.60 -0.80 3.69
N CYS A 220 -15.86 -1.64 2.97
CA CYS A 220 -14.59 -2.22 3.38
C CYS A 220 -13.72 -2.30 2.11
N PRO A 221 -13.07 -1.18 1.72
CA PRO A 221 -12.43 -1.05 0.41
C PRO A 221 -11.40 -2.13 0.09
N ALA A 222 -10.71 -2.66 1.10
CA ALA A 222 -9.76 -3.75 0.94
C ALA A 222 -10.37 -5.04 0.36
N THR A 223 -11.70 -5.21 0.43
CA THR A 223 -12.41 -6.36 -0.17
C THR A 223 -12.20 -6.45 -1.68
N ILE A 224 -11.90 -5.31 -2.36
CA ILE A 224 -11.62 -5.26 -3.80
C ILE A 224 -10.43 -6.13 -4.19
N LEU A 225 -9.47 -6.34 -3.29
CA LEU A 225 -8.30 -7.19 -3.54
C LEU A 225 -8.69 -8.63 -3.94
N ARG A 226 -9.87 -9.08 -3.51
CA ARG A 226 -10.41 -10.41 -3.82
C ARG A 226 -10.85 -10.57 -5.28
N THR A 227 -10.96 -9.47 -6.02
CA THR A 227 -11.31 -9.48 -7.45
C THR A 227 -10.08 -9.46 -8.36
N HIS A 228 -8.87 -9.30 -7.80
CA HIS A 228 -7.66 -9.14 -8.57
C HIS A 228 -6.87 -10.46 -8.67
N GLU A 229 -6.60 -10.93 -9.89
CA GLU A 229 -6.00 -12.24 -10.16
C GLU A 229 -4.59 -12.44 -9.56
N ASN A 230 -3.82 -11.36 -9.45
CA ASN A 230 -2.45 -11.36 -8.96
C ASN A 230 -2.32 -10.53 -7.66
N ALA A 231 -3.32 -10.62 -6.78
CA ALA A 231 -3.25 -10.03 -5.45
C ALA A 231 -2.85 -11.08 -4.41
N PHE A 232 -1.94 -10.64 -3.52
CA PHE A 232 -1.40 -11.44 -2.43
C PHE A 232 -1.55 -10.66 -1.13
N LEU A 233 -2.11 -11.30 -0.11
CA LEU A 233 -2.26 -10.74 1.24
C LEU A 233 -1.32 -11.48 2.18
N TYR A 234 -0.47 -10.74 2.86
CA TYR A 234 0.48 -11.26 3.86
C TYR A 234 0.04 -10.77 5.24
N CYS A 235 -0.22 -11.72 6.15
CA CYS A 235 -0.62 -11.48 7.53
C CYS A 235 0.38 -12.14 8.48
N ASP A 236 0.55 -11.55 9.66
CA ASP A 236 1.13 -12.22 10.82
C ASP A 236 0.04 -12.90 11.67
N ALA A 237 0.44 -13.63 12.71
CA ALA A 237 -0.49 -14.32 13.61
C ALA A 237 -1.43 -13.33 14.32
N ASP A 238 -0.96 -12.11 14.59
CA ASP A 238 -1.74 -11.10 15.31
C ASP A 238 -2.83 -10.49 14.42
N SER A 239 -2.49 -10.11 13.19
CA SER A 239 -3.49 -9.58 12.23
C SER A 239 -4.46 -10.66 11.74
N ALA A 240 -4.05 -11.93 11.74
CA ALA A 240 -4.89 -13.07 11.39
C ALA A 240 -5.67 -13.66 12.58
N ALA A 241 -5.60 -13.07 13.78
CA ALA A 241 -6.11 -13.67 15.02
C ALA A 241 -7.61 -13.97 15.01
N LYS A 242 -8.40 -13.29 14.17
CA LYS A 242 -9.86 -13.49 14.04
C LYS A 242 -10.23 -14.49 12.95
N LEU A 243 -9.26 -14.97 12.16
CA LEU A 243 -9.53 -15.98 11.14
C LEU A 243 -9.64 -17.38 11.77
N PRO A 244 -10.41 -18.30 11.16
CA PRO A 244 -10.45 -19.70 11.60
C PRO A 244 -9.04 -20.32 11.60
N LYS A 245 -8.72 -21.07 12.65
CA LYS A 245 -7.40 -21.74 12.78
C LYS A 245 -7.25 -22.96 11.86
N GLU A 246 -8.35 -23.43 11.28
CA GLU A 246 -8.40 -24.55 10.31
C GLU A 246 -9.13 -24.06 9.06
N VAL A 247 -8.47 -24.11 7.94
CA VAL A 247 -9.05 -23.97 6.59
C VAL A 247 -8.77 -25.24 5.81
#